data_87818ddba0be51e21b6cdf374ccebe52
#
_entry.id   87818ddba0be51e21b6cdf374ccebe52
#
_cell.length_a   1.000
_cell.length_b   1.000
_cell.length_c   1.000
_cell.angle_alpha   90.00
_cell.angle_beta   90.00
_cell.angle_gamma   90.00
#
_symmetry.space_group_name_H-M   'P 1'
#
loop_
_entity.id
_entity.type
_entity.pdbx_description
1 polymer ?
#
loop_
_entity_poly.entity_id
_entity_poly.type
_entity_poly.pdbx_seq_one_letter_code
_entity_poly.pdbx_strand_id
1 'polypeptide(L)'
;MRPIALALTLLVLTAACETSTDPGLFGIGGSGGGVITQAEAAGNWSFTVTKTSTLPCSGGLADGSLITAHLDVLADGTLNTSASFWQNPPTTVVFPLSGTINLNSGSTDLILSSGSGSASGMELRGTITPTRSFSGTLTDPAAGLSPMFSTATGCEYNAPGTKA
;
A
#
# COMPACT_ATOMS: atom_id res chain seq x y z
N MET A 1 -4.93 80.16 -15.12
CA MET A 1 -5.72 79.01 -14.73
C MET A 1 -4.90 77.77 -14.91
N ARG A 2 -4.43 77.18 -13.83
CA ARG A 2 -3.58 75.94 -13.86
C ARG A 2 -4.42 74.76 -13.47
N PRO A 3 -4.45 73.66 -14.22
CA PRO A 3 -5.04 72.42 -13.73
C PRO A 3 -4.02 71.61 -12.90
N ILE A 4 -4.44 71.25 -11.72
CA ILE A 4 -3.72 70.40 -10.80
C ILE A 4 -3.96 68.95 -11.23
N ALA A 5 -2.89 68.28 -11.67
CA ALA A 5 -2.93 66.86 -11.94
C ALA A 5 -2.83 66.06 -10.63
N LEU A 6 -3.87 65.36 -10.25
CA LEU A 6 -3.91 64.44 -9.10
C LEU A 6 -3.37 63.11 -9.54
N ALA A 7 -2.19 62.73 -9.15
CA ALA A 7 -1.59 61.40 -9.32
C ALA A 7 -2.13 60.47 -8.24
N LEU A 8 -2.98 59.54 -8.63
CA LEU A 8 -3.52 58.49 -7.77
C LEU A 8 -2.59 57.28 -7.83
N THR A 9 -1.75 57.16 -6.82
CA THR A 9 -0.82 55.99 -6.66
C THR A 9 -1.62 54.83 -6.10
N LEU A 10 -1.92 53.85 -6.94
CA LEU A 10 -2.58 52.62 -6.52
C LEU A 10 -1.56 51.64 -5.93
N LEU A 11 -1.55 51.53 -4.60
CA LEU A 11 -0.69 50.61 -3.87
C LEU A 11 -1.39 49.23 -3.91
N VAL A 12 -0.91 48.32 -4.76
CA VAL A 12 -1.32 46.90 -4.77
C VAL A 12 -0.58 46.18 -3.68
N LEU A 13 -1.22 45.95 -2.54
CA LEU A 13 -0.76 44.99 -1.54
C LEU A 13 -1.08 43.60 -2.05
N THR A 14 -0.09 42.88 -2.55
CA THR A 14 -0.14 41.43 -2.71
C THR A 14 0.06 40.79 -1.35
N ALA A 15 -1.03 40.44 -0.67
CA ALA A 15 -0.98 39.57 0.49
C ALA A 15 -0.64 38.15 -0.01
N ALA A 16 0.62 37.74 0.09
CA ALA A 16 1.03 36.37 0.01
C ALA A 16 0.49 35.65 1.26
N CYS A 17 -0.63 34.96 1.10
CA CYS A 17 -1.14 34.05 2.11
C CYS A 17 -0.30 32.76 2.04
N GLU A 18 0.84 32.73 2.71
CA GLU A 18 1.50 31.47 3.03
C GLU A 18 0.70 30.80 4.14
N THR A 19 -0.24 29.96 3.77
CA THR A 19 -0.84 28.98 4.69
C THR A 19 0.15 27.81 4.85
N SER A 20 1.21 27.99 5.62
CA SER A 20 1.88 26.86 6.23
C SER A 20 1.02 26.38 7.38
N THR A 21 0.06 25.52 7.07
CA THR A 21 -0.56 24.66 8.06
C THR A 21 0.42 23.52 8.33
N ASP A 22 1.31 23.78 9.27
CA ASP A 22 2.07 22.75 9.96
C ASP A 22 1.09 22.09 10.95
N PRO A 23 0.56 20.88 10.67
CA PRO A 23 -0.24 20.17 11.65
C PRO A 23 0.70 19.59 12.68
N GLY A 24 0.68 20.26 13.84
CA GLY A 24 1.46 19.95 15.01
C GLY A 24 1.72 18.50 15.28
N LEU A 25 2.97 18.30 15.53
CA LEU A 25 3.63 17.20 16.19
C LEU A 25 2.84 16.72 17.43
N PHE A 26 2.00 15.73 17.29
CA PHE A 26 1.61 14.86 18.38
C PHE A 26 2.23 13.49 18.14
N GLY A 27 3.43 13.33 18.70
CA GLY A 27 4.08 12.04 18.81
C GLY A 27 3.27 11.13 19.73
N ILE A 28 2.79 10.04 19.16
CA ILE A 28 2.56 8.80 19.89
C ILE A 28 3.24 7.73 19.05
N GLY A 29 4.23 7.05 19.65
CA GLY A 29 5.06 6.05 19.03
C GLY A 29 4.22 4.93 18.39
N GLY A 30 4.24 4.92 17.08
CA GLY A 30 3.78 3.84 16.24
C GLY A 30 4.71 3.82 15.03
N SER A 31 5.25 2.67 14.74
CA SER A 31 6.19 2.36 13.67
C SER A 31 6.03 3.24 12.44
N GLY A 32 6.92 4.19 12.27
CA GLY A 32 7.44 4.82 11.06
C GLY A 32 6.63 5.00 9.77
N GLY A 33 5.30 4.97 9.78
CA GLY A 33 4.48 5.29 8.62
C GLY A 33 4.29 6.79 8.50
N GLY A 34 4.97 7.44 7.57
CA GLY A 34 4.70 8.84 7.22
C GLY A 34 3.49 8.95 6.28
N VAL A 35 2.94 10.16 6.17
CA VAL A 35 1.93 10.48 5.15
C VAL A 35 2.48 10.13 3.78
N ILE A 36 1.72 9.33 3.01
CA ILE A 36 2.04 8.96 1.64
C ILE A 36 0.99 9.53 0.70
N THR A 37 1.40 9.86 -0.50
CA THR A 37 0.47 10.28 -1.55
C THR A 37 -0.13 9.08 -2.28
N GLN A 38 -1.28 9.29 -2.90
CA GLN A 38 -1.86 8.30 -3.81
C GLN A 38 -0.85 7.85 -4.88
N ALA A 39 -0.07 8.79 -5.46
CA ALA A 39 0.93 8.49 -6.47
C ALA A 39 2.12 7.69 -5.93
N GLU A 40 2.45 7.79 -4.66
CA GLU A 40 3.48 6.95 -4.03
C GLU A 40 2.98 5.54 -3.79
N ALA A 41 1.71 5.37 -3.44
CA ALA A 41 1.09 4.07 -3.22
C ALA A 41 0.75 3.35 -4.54
N ALA A 42 0.18 4.04 -5.53
CA ALA A 42 -0.25 3.46 -6.80
C ALA A 42 0.93 3.06 -7.70
N GLY A 43 0.72 2.09 -8.59
CA GLY A 43 1.68 1.62 -9.60
C GLY A 43 2.16 0.20 -9.39
N ASN A 44 3.31 -0.14 -9.97
CA ASN A 44 3.84 -1.49 -9.94
C ASN A 44 4.73 -1.72 -8.71
N TRP A 45 4.49 -2.82 -8.03
CA TRP A 45 5.20 -3.24 -6.83
C TRP A 45 5.78 -4.64 -7.02
N SER A 46 6.91 -4.89 -6.38
CA SER A 46 7.55 -6.21 -6.31
C SER A 46 7.80 -6.57 -4.86
N PHE A 47 7.38 -7.76 -4.45
CA PHE A 47 7.55 -8.29 -3.10
C PHE A 47 8.32 -9.60 -3.18
N THR A 48 9.35 -9.76 -2.36
CA THR A 48 10.05 -11.04 -2.20
C THR A 48 9.60 -11.67 -0.89
N VAL A 49 8.97 -12.84 -0.95
CA VAL A 49 8.41 -13.48 0.23
C VAL A 49 9.40 -14.48 0.81
N THR A 50 9.62 -14.39 2.12
CA THR A 50 10.47 -15.32 2.89
C THR A 50 9.63 -15.95 3.98
N LYS A 51 9.54 -17.26 3.99
CA LYS A 51 8.73 -18.01 4.93
C LYS A 51 9.21 -17.81 6.37
N THR A 52 8.26 -17.46 7.24
CA THR A 52 8.52 -17.27 8.68
C THR A 52 7.84 -18.31 9.55
N SER A 53 6.81 -18.99 9.04
CA SER A 53 6.10 -20.02 9.80
C SER A 53 7.00 -21.24 10.06
N THR A 54 7.01 -21.69 11.30
CA THR A 54 7.74 -22.89 11.74
C THR A 54 6.98 -24.19 11.47
N LEU A 55 5.70 -24.09 11.20
CA LEU A 55 4.84 -25.22 10.87
C LEU A 55 4.99 -25.62 9.39
N PRO A 56 4.87 -26.93 9.07
CA PRO A 56 4.91 -27.35 7.69
C PRO A 56 3.75 -26.76 6.91
N CYS A 57 4.05 -25.85 5.99
CA CYS A 57 3.11 -25.27 5.06
C CYS A 57 3.12 -26.11 3.77
N SER A 58 2.07 -26.86 3.50
CA SER A 58 1.89 -27.54 2.22
C SER A 58 1.05 -26.66 1.27
N GLY A 59 1.54 -26.48 0.04
CA GLY A 59 0.79 -25.78 -1.00
C GLY A 59 0.91 -24.25 -1.00
N GLY A 60 1.70 -23.65 -0.12
CA GLY A 60 1.99 -22.22 -0.12
C GLY A 60 3.08 -21.81 -1.12
N LEU A 61 3.40 -20.53 -1.13
CA LEU A 61 4.49 -19.99 -1.94
C LEU A 61 5.83 -20.59 -1.51
N ALA A 62 6.71 -20.84 -2.49
CA ALA A 62 8.07 -21.24 -2.18
C ALA A 62 8.83 -20.08 -1.53
N ASP A 63 9.80 -20.42 -0.68
CA ASP A 63 10.69 -19.42 -0.08
C ASP A 63 11.48 -18.68 -1.15
N GLY A 64 11.56 -17.36 -1.04
CA GLY A 64 12.16 -16.51 -2.05
C GLY A 64 11.28 -16.23 -3.28
N SER A 65 10.00 -16.65 -3.29
CA SER A 65 9.10 -16.34 -4.40
C SER A 65 8.92 -14.83 -4.58
N LEU A 66 8.87 -14.43 -5.86
CA LEU A 66 8.57 -13.06 -6.26
C LEU A 66 7.07 -12.92 -6.49
N ILE A 67 6.46 -11.93 -5.86
CA ILE A 67 5.10 -11.47 -6.18
C ILE A 67 5.22 -10.10 -6.84
N THR A 68 4.53 -9.89 -7.93
CA THR A 68 4.36 -8.57 -8.53
C THR A 68 2.90 -8.15 -8.45
N ALA A 69 2.66 -6.88 -8.17
CA ALA A 69 1.31 -6.32 -8.08
C ALA A 69 1.23 -4.97 -8.77
N HIS A 70 0.11 -4.70 -9.40
CA HIS A 70 -0.27 -3.38 -9.86
C HIS A 70 -1.38 -2.84 -8.96
N LEU A 71 -1.12 -1.71 -8.31
CA LEU A 71 -2.07 -1.05 -7.42
C LEU A 71 -2.64 0.19 -8.13
N ASP A 72 -3.92 0.17 -8.43
CA ASP A 72 -4.68 1.35 -8.83
C ASP A 72 -5.42 1.87 -7.59
N VAL A 73 -4.85 2.89 -6.96
CA VAL A 73 -5.29 3.44 -5.68
C VAL A 73 -6.20 4.63 -5.91
N LEU A 74 -7.38 4.61 -5.32
CA LEU A 74 -8.33 5.74 -5.36
C LEU A 74 -7.94 6.82 -4.33
N ALA A 75 -8.57 7.98 -4.42
CA ALA A 75 -8.25 9.12 -3.55
C ALA A 75 -8.53 8.87 -2.05
N ASP A 76 -9.41 7.95 -1.74
CA ASP A 76 -9.72 7.51 -0.37
C ASP A 76 -8.80 6.39 0.15
N GLY A 77 -7.85 5.93 -0.67
CA GLY A 77 -6.93 4.86 -0.35
C GLY A 77 -7.47 3.44 -0.63
N THR A 78 -8.69 3.30 -1.13
CA THR A 78 -9.19 1.99 -1.56
C THR A 78 -8.59 1.60 -2.92
N LEU A 79 -8.46 0.29 -3.17
CA LEU A 79 -8.04 -0.20 -4.48
C LEU A 79 -9.21 -0.26 -5.46
N ASN A 80 -9.00 0.22 -6.68
CA ASN A 80 -9.85 -0.07 -7.81
C ASN A 80 -9.65 -1.54 -8.22
N THR A 81 -10.57 -2.41 -7.82
CA THR A 81 -10.47 -3.86 -8.03
C THR A 81 -10.54 -4.29 -9.49
N SER A 82 -11.04 -3.42 -10.37
CA SER A 82 -11.10 -3.69 -11.82
C SER A 82 -9.75 -3.45 -12.51
N ALA A 83 -8.85 -2.67 -11.90
CA ALA A 83 -7.56 -2.30 -12.45
C ALA A 83 -6.39 -2.81 -11.61
N SER A 84 -6.61 -3.18 -10.34
CA SER A 84 -5.58 -3.73 -9.47
C SER A 84 -5.49 -5.25 -9.61
N PHE A 85 -4.27 -5.75 -9.76
CA PHE A 85 -4.02 -7.18 -9.93
C PHE A 85 -2.66 -7.58 -9.36
N TRP A 86 -2.47 -8.89 -9.17
CA TRP A 86 -1.22 -9.47 -8.76
C TRP A 86 -0.89 -10.72 -9.57
N GLN A 87 0.37 -11.12 -9.58
CA GLN A 87 0.85 -12.35 -10.19
C GLN A 87 2.07 -12.89 -9.44
N ASN A 88 2.31 -14.18 -9.60
CA ASN A 88 3.50 -14.86 -9.10
C ASN A 88 4.34 -15.35 -10.29
N PRO A 89 5.38 -14.61 -10.72
CA PRO A 89 6.26 -15.05 -11.79
C PRO A 89 6.93 -16.41 -11.50
N PRO A 90 7.17 -17.23 -12.51
CA PRO A 90 7.10 -16.94 -13.95
C PRO A 90 5.71 -17.11 -14.57
N THR A 91 4.65 -17.31 -13.77
CA THR A 91 3.30 -17.40 -14.33
C THR A 91 2.89 -16.05 -14.93
N THR A 92 2.15 -16.10 -16.05
CA THR A 92 1.55 -14.92 -16.68
C THR A 92 0.10 -14.71 -16.28
N VAL A 93 -0.43 -15.58 -15.40
CA VAL A 93 -1.79 -15.47 -14.91
C VAL A 93 -1.86 -14.33 -13.90
N VAL A 94 -2.78 -13.41 -14.13
CA VAL A 94 -3.08 -12.30 -13.22
C VAL A 94 -4.34 -12.59 -12.43
N PHE A 95 -4.35 -12.19 -11.18
CA PHE A 95 -5.46 -12.39 -10.26
C PHE A 95 -5.92 -11.04 -9.70
N PRO A 96 -7.21 -10.88 -9.39
CA PRO A 96 -7.70 -9.66 -8.77
C PRO A 96 -7.04 -9.36 -7.43
N LEU A 97 -6.83 -8.08 -7.18
CA LEU A 97 -6.31 -7.55 -5.94
C LEU A 97 -7.30 -6.53 -5.38
N SER A 98 -7.59 -6.63 -4.10
CA SER A 98 -8.49 -5.71 -3.39
C SER A 98 -7.88 -5.27 -2.07
N GLY A 99 -8.47 -4.27 -1.43
CA GLY A 99 -8.05 -3.81 -0.11
C GLY A 99 -7.92 -2.31 0.01
N THR A 100 -7.20 -1.87 1.03
CA THR A 100 -7.07 -0.46 1.38
C THR A 100 -5.64 -0.10 1.79
N ILE A 101 -5.29 1.15 1.55
CA ILE A 101 -4.05 1.77 1.98
C ILE A 101 -4.42 3.07 2.69
N ASN A 102 -4.11 3.17 3.96
CA ASN A 102 -4.30 4.40 4.72
C ASN A 102 -3.22 5.41 4.31
N LEU A 103 -3.58 6.42 3.53
CA LEU A 103 -2.65 7.40 3.00
C LEU A 103 -2.00 8.28 4.09
N ASN A 104 -2.61 8.40 5.27
CA ASN A 104 -2.05 9.17 6.38
C ASN A 104 -0.99 8.42 7.19
N SER A 105 -0.96 7.09 7.10
CA SER A 105 -0.02 6.26 7.88
C SER A 105 0.78 5.28 7.02
N GLY A 106 0.41 5.10 5.76
CA GLY A 106 0.95 4.05 4.89
C GLY A 106 0.48 2.64 5.25
N SER A 107 -0.35 2.48 6.28
CA SER A 107 -0.88 1.16 6.67
C SER A 107 -1.66 0.53 5.53
N THR A 108 -1.36 -0.70 5.23
CA THR A 108 -1.81 -1.43 4.04
C THR A 108 -2.43 -2.75 4.45
N ASP A 109 -3.60 -3.05 3.92
CA ASP A 109 -4.32 -4.30 4.09
C ASP A 109 -4.87 -4.72 2.73
N LEU A 110 -4.20 -5.69 2.08
CA LEU A 110 -4.52 -6.14 0.73
C LEU A 110 -4.88 -7.61 0.72
N ILE A 111 -5.86 -7.97 -0.10
CA ILE A 111 -6.31 -9.34 -0.32
C ILE A 111 -5.95 -9.74 -1.75
N LEU A 112 -5.08 -10.73 -1.87
CA LEU A 112 -4.61 -11.33 -3.11
C LEU A 112 -5.51 -12.54 -3.42
N SER A 113 -6.52 -12.34 -4.25
CA SER A 113 -7.47 -13.40 -4.61
C SER A 113 -6.80 -14.51 -5.42
N SER A 114 -7.16 -15.76 -5.19
CA SER A 114 -6.59 -16.92 -5.90
C SER A 114 -7.31 -17.31 -7.18
N GLY A 115 -8.34 -16.57 -7.57
CA GLY A 115 -9.10 -16.82 -8.80
C GLY A 115 -9.97 -18.09 -8.83
N SER A 116 -9.85 -18.98 -7.87
CA SER A 116 -10.54 -20.27 -7.83
C SER A 116 -11.83 -20.29 -7.03
N GLY A 117 -12.45 -19.14 -6.79
CA GLY A 117 -13.76 -19.06 -6.12
C GLY A 117 -13.75 -19.38 -4.62
N SER A 118 -12.59 -19.66 -4.03
CA SER A 118 -12.47 -19.76 -2.58
C SER A 118 -12.37 -18.37 -1.97
N ALA A 119 -13.18 -18.13 -0.95
CA ALA A 119 -13.26 -16.87 -0.23
C ALA A 119 -11.98 -16.48 0.55
N SER A 120 -10.94 -17.32 0.49
CA SER A 120 -9.68 -17.14 1.20
C SER A 120 -8.57 -16.76 0.21
N GLY A 121 -8.41 -15.45 -0.02
CA GLY A 121 -7.20 -14.91 -0.63
C GLY A 121 -6.05 -14.86 0.37
N MET A 122 -4.81 -14.72 -0.12
CA MET A 122 -3.68 -14.36 0.73
C MET A 122 -3.85 -12.92 1.21
N GLU A 123 -3.48 -12.66 2.46
CA GLU A 123 -3.52 -11.32 3.06
C GLU A 123 -2.11 -10.73 3.12
N LEU A 124 -1.93 -9.55 2.51
CA LEU A 124 -0.69 -8.76 2.59
C LEU A 124 -0.93 -7.56 3.49
N ARG A 125 -0.33 -7.58 4.68
CA ARG A 125 -0.45 -6.51 5.67
C ARG A 125 0.89 -5.89 5.98
N GLY A 126 0.94 -4.55 6.05
CA GLY A 126 2.18 -3.86 6.37
C GLY A 126 2.07 -2.36 6.19
N THR A 127 3.20 -1.74 5.87
CA THR A 127 3.29 -0.30 5.72
C THR A 127 4.08 0.08 4.48
N ILE A 128 3.49 0.93 3.65
CA ILE A 128 4.17 1.64 2.57
C ILE A 128 4.78 2.92 3.13
N THR A 129 6.00 3.21 2.74
CA THR A 129 6.71 4.43 3.13
C THR A 129 6.74 5.45 1.99
N PRO A 130 6.97 6.75 2.29
CA PRO A 130 7.18 7.77 1.25
C PRO A 130 8.39 7.46 0.33
N THR A 131 9.33 6.64 0.79
CA THR A 131 10.47 6.17 -0.02
C THR A 131 10.12 5.03 -0.95
N ARG A 132 8.82 4.72 -1.12
CA ARG A 132 8.30 3.69 -2.02
C ARG A 132 8.81 2.28 -1.67
N SER A 133 9.00 2.02 -0.38
CA SER A 133 9.26 0.69 0.14
C SER A 133 8.06 0.20 0.95
N PHE A 134 7.90 -1.11 1.01
CA PHE A 134 6.91 -1.80 1.82
C PHE A 134 7.62 -2.72 2.80
N SER A 135 7.13 -2.74 4.02
CA SER A 135 7.51 -3.74 5.01
C SER A 135 6.25 -4.35 5.61
N GLY A 136 6.18 -5.67 5.65
CA GLY A 136 4.99 -6.34 6.15
C GLY A 136 5.06 -7.85 6.03
N THR A 137 3.91 -8.47 6.23
CA THR A 137 3.73 -9.91 6.21
C THR A 137 2.68 -10.31 5.19
N LEU A 138 2.89 -11.46 4.59
CA LEU A 138 1.90 -12.15 3.77
C LEU A 138 1.43 -13.38 4.53
N THR A 139 0.12 -13.54 4.66
CA THR A 139 -0.50 -14.73 5.26
C THR A 139 -1.31 -15.46 4.21
N ASP A 140 -1.03 -16.75 4.03
CA ASP A 140 -1.83 -17.63 3.17
C ASP A 140 -2.66 -18.57 4.05
N PRO A 141 -3.93 -18.25 4.32
CA PRO A 141 -4.77 -19.05 5.19
C PRO A 141 -5.18 -20.40 4.57
N ALA A 142 -5.08 -20.54 3.26
CA ALA A 142 -5.41 -21.79 2.56
C ALA A 142 -4.24 -22.78 2.55
N ALA A 143 -3.01 -22.28 2.64
CA ALA A 143 -1.83 -23.11 2.69
C ALA A 143 -1.66 -23.71 4.09
N GLY A 144 -1.63 -25.03 4.17
CA GLY A 144 -1.45 -25.74 5.44
C GLY A 144 -2.71 -26.29 6.06
N LEU A 145 -3.88 -26.15 5.45
CA LEU A 145 -5.11 -26.86 5.82
C LEU A 145 -5.00 -28.34 5.44
N SER A 146 -4.09 -29.07 6.09
CA SER A 146 -4.20 -30.52 6.13
C SER A 146 -5.35 -30.86 7.05
N PRO A 147 -6.31 -31.74 6.66
CA PRO A 147 -7.43 -32.12 7.50
C PRO A 147 -7.05 -32.77 8.83
N MET A 148 -5.78 -33.05 9.04
CA MET A 148 -5.24 -33.59 10.30
C MET A 148 -4.83 -32.50 11.32
N PHE A 149 -4.75 -31.23 10.93
CA PHE A 149 -4.32 -30.14 11.83
C PHE A 149 -5.33 -28.98 11.73
N SER A 150 -6.43 -29.11 12.41
CA SER A 150 -7.51 -28.09 12.47
C SER A 150 -7.11 -26.79 13.19
N THR A 151 -5.85 -26.64 13.55
CA THR A 151 -5.30 -25.45 14.24
C THR A 151 -4.18 -24.76 13.45
N ALA A 152 -3.93 -25.16 12.20
CA ALA A 152 -2.90 -24.51 11.38
C ALA A 152 -3.39 -23.14 10.91
N THR A 153 -2.75 -22.09 11.36
CA THR A 153 -3.04 -20.69 11.06
C THR A 153 -2.61 -20.24 9.65
N GLY A 154 -2.35 -21.20 8.75
CA GLY A 154 -1.84 -20.91 7.41
C GLY A 154 -0.33 -20.74 7.34
N CYS A 155 0.17 -20.36 6.16
CA CYS A 155 1.57 -20.02 5.97
C CYS A 155 1.78 -18.52 6.15
N GLU A 156 2.81 -18.17 6.90
CA GLU A 156 3.22 -16.78 7.09
C GLU A 156 4.58 -16.53 6.43
N TYR A 157 4.70 -15.36 5.84
CA TYR A 157 5.90 -14.90 5.15
C TYR A 157 6.21 -13.46 5.55
N ASN A 158 7.48 -13.14 5.69
CA ASN A 158 7.96 -11.77 5.60
C ASN A 158 7.95 -11.35 4.13
N ALA A 159 7.40 -10.18 3.83
CA ALA A 159 7.16 -9.72 2.46
C ALA A 159 7.66 -8.29 2.24
N PRO A 160 8.98 -8.03 2.31
CA PRO A 160 9.50 -6.74 1.91
C PRO A 160 9.20 -6.47 0.44
N GLY A 161 8.88 -5.21 0.12
CA GLY A 161 8.54 -4.81 -1.23
C GLY A 161 9.11 -3.46 -1.63
N THR A 162 9.23 -3.26 -2.93
CA THR A 162 9.66 -2.00 -3.53
C THR A 162 8.78 -1.67 -4.72
N LYS A 163 8.54 -0.37 -4.90
CA LYS A 163 7.84 0.14 -6.09
C LYS A 163 8.85 0.27 -7.24
N ALA A 164 8.45 -0.20 -8.43
CA ALA A 164 9.21 -0.05 -9.66
C ALA A 164 9.18 1.39 -10.19
#